data_86b898004511ca3f97a3d48f7b596c1a
#
_entry.id   86b898004511ca3f97a3d48f7b596c1a
#
_cell.length_a   1.000
_cell.length_b   1.000
_cell.length_c   1.000
_cell.angle_alpha   90.00
_cell.angle_beta   90.00
_cell.angle_gamma   90.00
#
_symmetry.space_group_name_H-M   'P 1'
#
loop_
_entity.id
_entity.type
_entity.pdbx_description
1 polymer ?
#
loop_
_entity_poly.entity_id
_entity_poly.type
_entity_poly.pdbx_seq_one_letter_code
_entity_poly.pdbx_strand_id
1 'polypeptide(L)'
;MSIPAVVAHGGAGAGPERLANVERAVAIAAGILESGGSAVEAAVEACVVLEDDSVFNAGTGSVFRTDGSVLLDASIQVSDGRMGFVIAMEDTPNPIRVAANLLDEEINGLTGEGARIWADAKGIEKAPVEGRPPFKEATDTVGVIARDRSGSIACATSTGGCSDRPPGRVGDVPLPGCGFWVQDGVGVGATGIGEAITRGMLSFRVAERILDVGDLEASMIWALEECLEDDAEVGIIALGSEGTGHGLANSKNMPWSSWIARK
;
A
#
# COMPACT_ATOMS: atom_id res chain seq x y z
N MET A 1 4.43 -14.96 -21.66
CA MET A 1 3.31 -14.42 -20.82
C MET A 1 3.66 -14.76 -19.38
N SER A 2 3.64 -13.74 -18.53
CA SER A 2 3.86 -13.92 -17.10
C SER A 2 2.66 -14.61 -16.44
N ILE A 3 2.90 -15.26 -15.29
CA ILE A 3 1.81 -15.86 -14.50
C ILE A 3 1.26 -14.77 -13.60
N PRO A 4 -0.04 -14.43 -13.69
CA PRO A 4 -0.63 -13.43 -12.82
C PRO A 4 -0.51 -13.81 -11.34
N ALA A 5 -0.26 -12.84 -10.50
CA ALA A 5 -0.15 -13.03 -9.05
C ALA A 5 -0.52 -11.74 -8.30
N VAL A 6 -0.91 -11.88 -7.05
CA VAL A 6 -1.18 -10.78 -6.14
C VAL A 6 -0.72 -11.12 -4.72
N VAL A 7 -0.27 -10.12 -3.99
CA VAL A 7 -0.03 -10.17 -2.56
C VAL A 7 -0.61 -8.91 -1.91
N ALA A 8 -1.21 -9.04 -0.73
CA ALA A 8 -1.74 -7.93 0.04
C ALA A 8 -1.49 -8.09 1.53
N HIS A 9 -1.47 -6.96 2.26
CA HIS A 9 -1.36 -6.92 3.72
C HIS A 9 -2.36 -5.96 4.34
N GLY A 10 -2.68 -6.19 5.61
CA GLY A 10 -3.56 -5.37 6.44
C GLY A 10 -2.85 -4.62 7.57
N GLY A 11 -1.54 -4.39 7.44
CA GLY A 11 -0.75 -3.58 8.37
C GLY A 11 0.12 -4.36 9.36
N ALA A 12 1.31 -3.81 9.66
CA ALA A 12 2.17 -4.33 10.73
C ALA A 12 1.53 -4.04 12.10
N GLY A 13 1.55 -5.02 13.00
CA GLY A 13 0.89 -4.93 14.31
C GLY A 13 -0.61 -5.28 14.29
N ALA A 14 -1.24 -5.36 13.11
CA ALA A 14 -2.65 -5.76 12.99
C ALA A 14 -2.88 -7.21 13.45
N GLY A 15 -3.99 -7.46 14.14
CA GLY A 15 -4.30 -8.78 14.68
C GLY A 15 -4.58 -9.84 13.60
N PRO A 16 -4.31 -11.12 13.91
CA PRO A 16 -4.49 -12.22 12.95
C PRO A 16 -5.95 -12.43 12.53
N GLU A 17 -6.92 -11.94 13.30
CA GLU A 17 -8.35 -11.99 12.97
C GLU A 17 -8.71 -11.24 11.68
N ARG A 18 -7.84 -10.31 11.23
CA ARG A 18 -8.03 -9.54 10.00
C ARG A 18 -7.58 -10.28 8.74
N LEU A 19 -7.02 -11.49 8.86
CA LEU A 19 -6.56 -12.26 7.70
C LEU A 19 -7.68 -12.48 6.67
N ALA A 20 -8.87 -12.86 7.12
CA ALA A 20 -10.02 -13.07 6.23
C ALA A 20 -10.41 -11.81 5.43
N ASN A 21 -10.19 -10.62 5.99
CA ASN A 21 -10.44 -9.34 5.31
C ASN A 21 -9.40 -9.11 4.19
N VAL A 22 -8.13 -9.43 4.45
CA VAL A 22 -7.06 -9.37 3.43
C VAL A 22 -7.31 -10.40 2.33
N GLU A 23 -7.72 -11.62 2.68
CA GLU A 23 -8.05 -12.67 1.71
C GLU A 23 -9.19 -12.26 0.76
N ARG A 24 -10.19 -11.49 1.23
CA ARG A 24 -11.23 -10.92 0.36
C ARG A 24 -10.64 -9.97 -0.69
N ALA A 25 -9.73 -9.08 -0.29
CA ALA A 25 -9.08 -8.17 -1.22
C ALA A 25 -8.24 -8.94 -2.26
N VAL A 26 -7.48 -9.94 -1.82
CA VAL A 26 -6.73 -10.84 -2.70
C VAL A 26 -7.65 -11.57 -3.68
N ALA A 27 -8.82 -12.05 -3.23
CA ALA A 27 -9.79 -12.73 -4.09
C ALA A 27 -10.37 -11.82 -5.20
N ILE A 28 -10.62 -10.53 -4.88
CA ILE A 28 -11.06 -9.54 -5.89
C ILE A 28 -9.96 -9.33 -6.92
N ALA A 29 -8.71 -9.07 -6.51
CA ALA A 29 -7.59 -8.93 -7.44
C ALA A 29 -7.39 -10.18 -8.30
N ALA A 30 -7.47 -11.37 -7.70
CA ALA A 30 -7.35 -12.64 -8.41
C ALA A 30 -8.41 -12.79 -9.51
N GLY A 31 -9.68 -12.47 -9.21
CA GLY A 31 -10.78 -12.51 -10.19
C GLY A 31 -10.55 -11.56 -11.38
N ILE A 32 -10.03 -10.35 -11.11
CA ILE A 32 -9.68 -9.36 -12.15
C ILE A 32 -8.56 -9.92 -13.04
N LEU A 33 -7.48 -10.43 -12.43
CA LEU A 33 -6.33 -10.97 -13.15
C LEU A 33 -6.68 -12.25 -13.95
N GLU A 34 -7.54 -13.12 -13.42
CA GLU A 34 -8.05 -14.31 -14.12
C GLU A 34 -8.86 -13.93 -15.36
N SER A 35 -9.65 -12.86 -15.25
CA SER A 35 -10.44 -12.30 -16.35
C SER A 35 -9.60 -11.57 -17.42
N GLY A 36 -8.28 -11.42 -17.19
CA GLY A 36 -7.38 -10.74 -18.10
C GLY A 36 -7.26 -9.23 -17.84
N GLY A 37 -7.73 -8.74 -16.69
CA GLY A 37 -7.56 -7.36 -16.24
C GLY A 37 -6.10 -7.01 -15.96
N SER A 38 -5.80 -5.73 -15.86
CA SER A 38 -4.45 -5.19 -15.63
C SER A 38 -4.00 -5.29 -14.18
N ALA A 39 -2.68 -5.23 -13.95
CA ALA A 39 -2.10 -5.12 -12.61
C ALA A 39 -2.60 -3.88 -11.86
N VAL A 40 -2.75 -2.75 -12.56
CA VAL A 40 -3.30 -1.50 -12.00
C VAL A 40 -4.71 -1.70 -11.50
N GLU A 41 -5.61 -2.24 -12.34
CA GLU A 41 -7.00 -2.49 -11.97
C GLU A 41 -7.09 -3.43 -10.75
N ALA A 42 -6.34 -4.52 -10.77
CA ALA A 42 -6.33 -5.50 -9.68
C ALA A 42 -5.82 -4.90 -8.36
N ALA A 43 -4.73 -4.12 -8.41
CA ALA A 43 -4.17 -3.47 -7.21
C ALA A 43 -5.11 -2.40 -6.65
N VAL A 44 -5.70 -1.57 -7.50
CA VAL A 44 -6.63 -0.50 -7.09
C VAL A 44 -7.89 -1.07 -6.48
N GLU A 45 -8.58 -1.99 -7.16
CA GLU A 45 -9.85 -2.53 -6.66
C GLU A 45 -9.67 -3.35 -5.37
N ALA A 46 -8.57 -4.09 -5.23
CA ALA A 46 -8.25 -4.75 -3.97
C ALA A 46 -7.93 -3.74 -2.85
N CYS A 47 -7.23 -2.66 -3.15
CA CYS A 47 -6.96 -1.59 -2.19
C CYS A 47 -8.26 -0.90 -1.75
N VAL A 48 -9.20 -0.65 -2.66
CA VAL A 48 -10.54 -0.13 -2.37
C VAL A 48 -11.29 -1.04 -1.39
N VAL A 49 -11.24 -2.36 -1.58
CA VAL A 49 -11.85 -3.31 -0.64
C VAL A 49 -11.28 -3.16 0.77
N LEU A 50 -9.97 -2.87 0.89
CA LEU A 50 -9.33 -2.63 2.19
C LEU A 50 -9.65 -1.24 2.76
N GLU A 51 -9.79 -0.20 1.92
CA GLU A 51 -10.22 1.15 2.33
C GLU A 51 -11.68 1.21 2.81
N ASP A 52 -12.55 0.41 2.18
CA ASP A 52 -13.97 0.32 2.55
C ASP A 52 -14.18 -0.47 3.86
N ASP A 53 -13.21 -1.26 4.26
CA ASP A 53 -13.27 -2.07 5.46
C ASP A 53 -12.78 -1.29 6.69
N SER A 54 -13.71 -0.88 7.55
CA SER A 54 -13.42 -0.06 8.73
C SER A 54 -12.49 -0.70 9.78
N VAL A 55 -12.12 -1.97 9.63
CA VAL A 55 -11.15 -2.62 10.52
C VAL A 55 -9.71 -2.17 10.26
N PHE A 56 -9.42 -1.63 9.06
CA PHE A 56 -8.10 -1.11 8.69
C PHE A 56 -8.02 0.39 8.89
N ASN A 57 -6.81 0.90 9.12
CA ASN A 57 -6.53 2.33 9.18
C ASN A 57 -6.19 2.88 7.79
N ALA A 58 -7.18 2.83 6.91
CA ALA A 58 -7.14 3.35 5.55
C ALA A 58 -8.57 3.69 5.14
N GLY A 59 -8.75 4.67 4.28
CA GLY A 59 -10.08 5.06 3.83
C GLY A 59 -11.07 5.27 4.97
N THR A 60 -12.19 4.56 4.94
CA THR A 60 -13.30 4.65 5.91
C THR A 60 -12.88 4.38 7.36
N GLY A 61 -11.90 3.50 7.60
CA GLY A 61 -11.44 3.12 8.94
C GLY A 61 -10.31 3.97 9.51
N SER A 62 -9.99 5.10 8.89
CA SER A 62 -8.87 5.96 9.28
C SER A 62 -8.99 6.55 10.67
N VAL A 63 -7.86 6.72 11.35
CA VAL A 63 -7.79 7.24 12.72
C VAL A 63 -7.69 8.76 12.75
N PHE A 64 -8.09 9.35 13.89
CA PHE A 64 -7.96 10.79 14.13
C PHE A 64 -6.52 11.25 14.27
N ARG A 65 -6.25 12.46 13.79
CA ARG A 65 -5.10 13.27 14.18
C ARG A 65 -5.34 13.93 15.54
N THR A 66 -4.31 14.57 16.11
CA THR A 66 -4.39 15.22 17.43
C THR A 66 -5.42 16.36 17.53
N ASP A 67 -5.82 16.95 16.41
CA ASP A 67 -6.84 17.98 16.32
C ASP A 67 -8.25 17.44 15.97
N GLY A 68 -8.38 16.11 15.85
CA GLY A 68 -9.64 15.44 15.48
C GLY A 68 -9.88 15.37 13.97
N SER A 69 -9.00 15.89 13.12
CA SER A 69 -9.11 15.72 11.66
C SER A 69 -8.78 14.29 11.23
N VAL A 70 -9.30 13.89 10.06
CA VAL A 70 -8.96 12.63 9.38
C VAL A 70 -8.28 12.97 8.06
N LEU A 71 -7.01 12.61 7.95
CA LEU A 71 -6.18 12.91 6.79
C LEU A 71 -5.67 11.61 6.18
N LEU A 72 -5.91 11.44 4.89
CA LEU A 72 -5.72 10.22 4.13
C LEU A 72 -4.54 10.37 3.17
N ASP A 73 -3.68 9.36 3.15
CA ASP A 73 -2.58 9.26 2.19
C ASP A 73 -2.76 7.98 1.35
N ALA A 74 -2.51 8.05 0.07
CA ALA A 74 -2.49 6.87 -0.81
C ALA A 74 -1.46 7.02 -1.92
N SER A 75 -0.98 5.90 -2.44
CA SER A 75 -0.04 5.89 -3.56
C SER A 75 -0.20 4.66 -4.45
N ILE A 76 0.19 4.81 -5.70
CA ILE A 76 0.32 3.72 -6.66
C ILE A 76 1.53 3.96 -7.55
N GLN A 77 2.25 2.89 -7.89
CA GLN A 77 3.31 2.91 -8.89
C GLN A 77 3.23 1.67 -9.76
N VAL A 78 3.62 1.82 -11.02
CA VAL A 78 3.62 0.77 -12.04
C VAL A 78 5.05 0.52 -12.54
N SER A 79 5.35 -0.69 -12.97
CA SER A 79 6.69 -1.08 -13.46
C SER A 79 7.15 -0.34 -14.71
N ASP A 80 6.27 0.37 -15.41
CA ASP A 80 6.60 1.28 -16.53
C ASP A 80 7.08 2.67 -16.06
N GLY A 81 7.16 2.91 -14.75
CA GLY A 81 7.63 4.14 -14.12
C GLY A 81 6.53 5.15 -13.79
N ARG A 82 5.28 4.96 -14.26
CA ARG A 82 4.17 5.82 -13.87
C ARG A 82 3.88 5.68 -12.39
N MET A 83 3.60 6.80 -11.73
CA MET A 83 3.20 6.81 -10.33
C MET A 83 2.19 7.92 -10.04
N GLY A 84 1.40 7.72 -8.99
CA GLY A 84 0.49 8.72 -8.46
C GLY A 84 0.42 8.62 -6.94
N PHE A 85 0.36 9.77 -6.23
CA PHE A 85 0.17 9.78 -4.79
C PHE A 85 -0.61 10.99 -4.33
N VAL A 86 -1.31 10.84 -3.22
CA VAL A 86 -2.03 11.92 -2.54
C VAL A 86 -1.65 11.96 -1.07
N ILE A 87 -1.60 13.18 -0.54
CA ILE A 87 -1.16 13.47 0.83
C ILE A 87 -2.23 14.30 1.53
N ALA A 88 -2.59 13.91 2.75
CA ALA A 88 -3.46 14.66 3.64
C ALA A 88 -4.81 15.03 2.99
N MET A 89 -5.42 14.10 2.26
CA MET A 89 -6.77 14.29 1.71
C MET A 89 -7.85 14.15 2.79
N GLU A 90 -8.86 14.98 2.69
CA GLU A 90 -10.09 14.88 3.48
C GLU A 90 -11.26 14.38 2.61
N ASP A 91 -12.34 13.94 3.27
CA ASP A 91 -13.61 13.61 2.62
C ASP A 91 -13.49 12.70 1.38
N THR A 92 -12.58 11.73 1.42
CA THR A 92 -12.30 10.85 0.30
C THR A 92 -12.19 9.41 0.76
N PRO A 93 -13.29 8.64 0.79
CA PRO A 93 -13.27 7.25 1.29
C PRO A 93 -12.24 6.36 0.60
N ASN A 94 -12.03 6.59 -0.71
CA ASN A 94 -11.06 5.84 -1.49
C ASN A 94 -9.97 6.73 -2.12
N PRO A 95 -9.00 7.21 -1.32
CA PRO A 95 -7.90 8.05 -1.83
C PRO A 95 -7.05 7.34 -2.88
N ILE A 96 -7.01 5.99 -2.89
CA ILE A 96 -6.31 5.23 -3.92
C ILE A 96 -6.86 5.50 -5.33
N ARG A 97 -8.15 5.77 -5.49
CA ARG A 97 -8.73 6.13 -6.80
C ARG A 97 -8.18 7.47 -7.30
N VAL A 98 -7.92 8.41 -6.41
CA VAL A 98 -7.31 9.70 -6.78
C VAL A 98 -5.86 9.48 -7.22
N ALA A 99 -5.07 8.73 -6.43
CA ALA A 99 -3.71 8.37 -6.80
C ALA A 99 -3.65 7.63 -8.14
N ALA A 100 -4.55 6.69 -8.39
CA ALA A 100 -4.61 5.94 -9.65
C ALA A 100 -4.93 6.82 -10.87
N ASN A 101 -5.79 7.83 -10.71
CA ASN A 101 -6.10 8.76 -11.80
C ASN A 101 -4.90 9.67 -12.16
N LEU A 102 -3.91 9.83 -11.27
CA LEU A 102 -2.68 10.57 -11.57
C LEU A 102 -1.72 9.80 -12.47
N LEU A 103 -1.88 8.50 -12.65
CA LEU A 103 -1.01 7.69 -13.52
C LEU A 103 -0.98 8.17 -14.98
N ASP A 104 -2.06 8.81 -15.44
CA ASP A 104 -2.21 9.30 -16.80
C ASP A 104 -2.02 10.83 -16.91
N GLU A 105 -1.53 11.47 -15.85
CA GLU A 105 -1.29 12.92 -15.78
C GLU A 105 0.22 13.23 -15.82
N GLU A 106 0.57 14.50 -16.13
CA GLU A 106 1.95 14.95 -16.11
C GLU A 106 2.50 15.20 -14.68
N ILE A 107 1.61 15.22 -13.68
CA ILE A 107 1.93 15.41 -12.27
C ILE A 107 1.82 14.08 -11.50
N ASN A 108 2.74 13.81 -10.59
CA ASN A 108 2.74 12.58 -9.82
C ASN A 108 1.98 12.69 -8.49
N GLY A 109 1.81 13.89 -7.95
CA GLY A 109 1.26 14.01 -6.60
C GLY A 109 0.45 15.27 -6.34
N LEU A 110 -0.54 15.15 -5.47
CA LEU A 110 -1.40 16.23 -5.00
C LEU A 110 -1.56 16.16 -3.47
N THR A 111 -1.89 17.29 -2.83
CA THR A 111 -2.06 17.34 -1.38
C THR A 111 -3.27 18.19 -0.96
N GLY A 112 -3.88 17.81 0.16
CA GLY A 112 -4.90 18.56 0.89
C GLY A 112 -6.08 19.01 0.03
N GLU A 113 -6.52 20.25 0.22
CA GLU A 113 -7.66 20.84 -0.50
C GLU A 113 -7.45 20.84 -2.02
N GLY A 114 -6.21 21.08 -2.49
CA GLY A 114 -5.90 21.01 -3.92
C GLY A 114 -6.16 19.65 -4.54
N ALA A 115 -5.81 18.58 -3.83
CA ALA A 115 -6.10 17.21 -4.24
C ALA A 115 -7.62 16.96 -4.30
N ARG A 116 -8.40 17.48 -3.31
CA ARG A 116 -9.85 17.32 -3.31
C ARG A 116 -10.52 18.06 -4.47
N ILE A 117 -10.12 19.32 -4.73
CA ILE A 117 -10.65 20.10 -5.87
C ILE A 117 -10.39 19.37 -7.19
N TRP A 118 -9.20 18.84 -7.37
CA TRP A 118 -8.84 18.07 -8.57
C TRP A 118 -9.66 16.78 -8.69
N ALA A 119 -9.84 16.06 -7.60
CA ALA A 119 -10.64 14.83 -7.56
C ALA A 119 -12.14 15.10 -7.86
N ASP A 120 -12.70 16.22 -7.38
CA ASP A 120 -14.06 16.66 -7.71
C ASP A 120 -14.20 16.90 -9.22
N ALA A 121 -13.22 17.53 -9.86
CA ALA A 121 -13.21 17.76 -11.30
C ALA A 121 -13.13 16.45 -12.12
N LYS A 122 -12.56 15.39 -11.54
CA LYS A 122 -12.51 14.03 -12.13
C LYS A 122 -13.75 13.18 -11.80
N GLY A 123 -14.69 13.70 -11.00
CA GLY A 123 -15.88 12.96 -10.58
C GLY A 123 -15.62 11.84 -9.57
N ILE A 124 -14.52 11.91 -8.84
CA ILE A 124 -14.18 10.92 -7.80
C ILE A 124 -15.03 11.22 -6.56
N GLU A 125 -15.61 10.18 -5.99
CA GLU A 125 -16.53 10.28 -4.85
C GLU A 125 -15.99 11.16 -3.73
N LYS A 126 -16.85 12.05 -3.24
CA LYS A 126 -16.66 12.85 -2.04
C LYS A 126 -17.66 12.41 -0.99
N ALA A 127 -17.19 11.91 0.12
CA ALA A 127 -18.01 11.58 1.27
C ALA A 127 -17.19 11.80 2.56
N PRO A 128 -17.82 12.23 3.65
CA PRO A 128 -17.15 12.39 4.93
C PRO A 128 -16.54 11.06 5.39
N VAL A 129 -15.30 11.11 5.86
CA VAL A 129 -14.68 10.03 6.63
C VAL A 129 -14.73 10.41 8.09
N GLU A 130 -15.61 9.76 8.85
CA GLU A 130 -15.87 10.14 10.25
C GLU A 130 -14.67 9.88 11.17
N GLY A 131 -13.76 8.97 10.75
CA GLY A 131 -12.62 8.57 11.54
C GLY A 131 -12.98 7.76 12.79
N ARG A 132 -11.97 7.24 13.45
CA ARG A 132 -12.13 6.47 14.68
C ARG A 132 -10.99 6.73 15.67
N PRO A 133 -11.21 6.46 16.96
CA PRO A 133 -10.11 6.43 17.92
C PRO A 133 -9.03 5.43 17.51
N PRO A 134 -7.76 5.72 17.83
CA PRO A 134 -6.67 4.81 17.52
C PRO A 134 -6.85 3.47 18.26
N PHE A 135 -6.52 2.37 17.60
CA PHE A 135 -6.22 1.14 18.31
C PHE A 135 -4.85 1.28 19.00
N LYS A 136 -4.72 0.81 20.22
CA LYS A 136 -3.54 1.01 21.06
C LYS A 136 -2.23 0.42 20.50
N GLU A 137 -2.28 -0.39 19.46
CA GLU A 137 -1.16 -1.24 19.05
C GLU A 137 -0.97 -1.40 17.54
N ALA A 138 -1.63 -0.62 16.67
CA ALA A 138 -1.60 -0.89 15.24
C ALA A 138 -1.23 0.34 14.39
N THR A 139 -0.20 0.18 13.58
CA THR A 139 0.10 1.04 12.43
C THR A 139 -0.49 0.36 11.19
N ASP A 140 -1.80 0.47 11.01
CA ASP A 140 -2.56 -0.36 10.06
C ASP A 140 -2.64 0.27 8.66
N THR A 141 -1.52 0.46 7.99
CA THR A 141 -1.45 0.73 6.55
C THR A 141 -1.92 -0.49 5.77
N VAL A 142 -2.60 -0.32 4.65
CA VAL A 142 -2.92 -1.39 3.72
C VAL A 142 -2.07 -1.30 2.45
N GLY A 143 -1.76 -2.44 1.84
CA GLY A 143 -0.99 -2.48 0.61
C GLY A 143 -1.32 -3.71 -0.23
N VAL A 144 -1.26 -3.54 -1.55
CA VAL A 144 -1.52 -4.58 -2.56
C VAL A 144 -0.49 -4.46 -3.66
N ILE A 145 0.11 -5.58 -4.05
CA ILE A 145 0.97 -5.66 -5.23
C ILE A 145 0.39 -6.72 -6.16
N ALA A 146 0.15 -6.35 -7.41
CA ALA A 146 -0.39 -7.24 -8.43
C ALA A 146 0.53 -7.31 -9.64
N ARG A 147 0.61 -8.49 -10.27
CA ARG A 147 1.28 -8.74 -11.55
C ARG A 147 0.29 -9.35 -12.53
N ASP A 148 0.17 -8.78 -13.71
CA ASP A 148 -0.72 -9.26 -14.76
C ASP A 148 -0.03 -10.20 -15.78
N ARG A 149 -0.78 -10.64 -16.78
CA ARG A 149 -0.31 -11.56 -17.83
C ARG A 149 0.75 -10.94 -18.76
N SER A 150 0.82 -9.62 -18.86
CA SER A 150 1.87 -8.93 -19.63
C SER A 150 3.20 -8.90 -18.86
N GLY A 151 3.18 -9.12 -17.54
CA GLY A 151 4.31 -8.98 -16.63
C GLY A 151 4.38 -7.60 -15.98
N SER A 152 3.42 -6.71 -16.27
CA SER A 152 3.31 -5.45 -15.58
C SER A 152 3.03 -5.67 -14.09
N ILE A 153 3.72 -4.92 -13.23
CA ILE A 153 3.54 -4.94 -11.77
C ILE A 153 3.02 -3.58 -11.32
N ALA A 154 2.02 -3.57 -10.44
CA ALA A 154 1.53 -2.37 -9.78
C ALA A 154 1.49 -2.58 -8.27
N CYS A 155 1.92 -1.55 -7.51
CA CYS A 155 1.83 -1.51 -6.05
C CYS A 155 0.94 -0.34 -5.65
N ALA A 156 -0.12 -0.62 -4.88
CA ALA A 156 -1.06 0.34 -4.32
C ALA A 156 -0.99 0.29 -2.80
N THR A 157 -0.89 1.46 -2.14
CA THR A 157 -0.87 1.58 -0.67
C THR A 157 -1.78 2.70 -0.19
N SER A 158 -2.37 2.55 0.99
CA SER A 158 -3.29 3.53 1.57
C SER A 158 -3.24 3.54 3.11
N THR A 159 -3.40 4.71 3.71
CA THR A 159 -3.37 4.88 5.17
C THR A 159 -4.11 6.11 5.64
N GLY A 160 -4.67 6.05 6.87
CA GLY A 160 -5.07 7.21 7.66
C GLY A 160 -3.91 7.81 8.46
N GLY A 161 -2.70 7.27 8.32
CA GLY A 161 -1.52 7.67 9.09
C GLY A 161 -1.51 7.10 10.51
N CYS A 162 -0.58 7.57 11.35
CA CYS A 162 -0.49 7.15 12.74
C CYS A 162 -1.36 8.02 13.64
N SER A 163 -1.89 7.41 14.70
CA SER A 163 -2.54 8.12 15.81
C SER A 163 -1.54 9.04 16.55
N ASP A 164 -2.09 10.00 17.28
CA ASP A 164 -1.33 10.94 18.10
C ASP A 164 -0.27 11.76 17.32
N ARG A 165 -0.49 11.94 16.01
CA ARG A 165 0.34 12.78 15.15
C ARG A 165 -0.38 14.08 14.81
N PRO A 166 0.34 15.20 14.66
CA PRO A 166 -0.27 16.47 14.29
C PRO A 166 -0.84 16.40 12.87
N PRO A 167 -1.84 17.26 12.54
CA PRO A 167 -2.28 17.44 11.17
C PRO A 167 -1.09 17.88 10.28
N GLY A 168 -1.07 17.38 9.05
CA GLY A 168 0.05 17.64 8.13
C GLY A 168 1.28 16.75 8.31
N ARG A 169 1.31 15.81 9.29
CA ARG A 169 2.35 14.77 9.33
C ARG A 169 2.22 13.87 8.10
N VAL A 170 3.29 13.71 7.38
CA VAL A 170 3.42 12.79 6.26
C VAL A 170 4.14 11.52 6.72
N GLY A 171 3.56 10.34 6.44
CA GLY A 171 4.19 9.04 6.67
C GLY A 171 4.97 8.56 5.45
N ASP A 172 5.28 7.28 5.44
CA ASP A 172 5.98 6.59 4.36
C ASP A 172 5.11 6.33 3.12
N VAL A 173 3.79 6.11 3.31
CA VAL A 173 2.86 5.66 2.27
C VAL A 173 2.88 6.51 0.99
N PRO A 174 2.88 7.86 1.02
CA PRO A 174 2.89 8.64 -0.21
C PRO A 174 4.30 8.92 -0.75
N LEU A 175 5.35 8.39 -0.11
CA LEU A 175 6.74 8.69 -0.45
C LEU A 175 7.37 7.57 -1.28
N PRO A 176 7.71 7.82 -2.57
CA PRO A 176 8.38 6.85 -3.42
C PRO A 176 9.70 6.35 -2.81
N GLY A 177 9.92 5.04 -2.88
CA GLY A 177 11.08 4.38 -2.28
C GLY A 177 10.95 4.07 -0.79
N CYS A 178 9.96 4.66 -0.11
CA CYS A 178 9.70 4.46 1.31
C CYS A 178 8.56 3.46 1.52
N GLY A 179 7.30 3.89 1.46
CA GLY A 179 6.13 3.02 1.64
C GLY A 179 5.86 2.10 0.46
N PHE A 180 6.34 2.45 -0.71
CA PHE A 180 6.19 1.66 -1.94
C PHE A 180 7.36 1.88 -2.89
N TRP A 181 7.64 0.88 -3.71
CA TRP A 181 8.51 0.99 -4.87
C TRP A 181 8.22 -0.09 -5.89
N VAL A 182 8.13 0.30 -7.16
CA VAL A 182 7.98 -0.63 -8.28
C VAL A 182 8.97 -0.27 -9.38
N GLN A 183 9.66 -1.25 -9.87
CA GLN A 183 10.51 -1.15 -11.07
C GLN A 183 10.40 -2.44 -11.88
N ASP A 184 11.05 -2.50 -13.04
CA ASP A 184 10.99 -3.68 -13.89
C ASP A 184 11.38 -4.94 -13.11
N GLY A 185 10.46 -5.89 -13.05
CA GLY A 185 10.67 -7.19 -12.44
C GLY A 185 10.34 -7.29 -10.93
N VAL A 186 10.06 -6.17 -10.21
CA VAL A 186 9.76 -6.24 -8.78
C VAL A 186 8.85 -5.12 -8.30
N GLY A 187 7.95 -5.44 -7.37
CA GLY A 187 7.19 -4.49 -6.57
C GLY A 187 7.37 -4.77 -5.07
N VAL A 188 7.47 -3.71 -4.27
CA VAL A 188 7.62 -3.76 -2.81
C VAL A 188 6.69 -2.75 -2.17
N GLY A 189 6.03 -3.15 -1.07
CA GLY A 189 5.23 -2.28 -0.20
C GLY A 189 5.64 -2.46 1.25
N ALA A 190 5.65 -1.37 2.03
CA ALA A 190 6.02 -1.39 3.43
C ALA A 190 4.90 -0.84 4.32
N THR A 191 4.91 -1.26 5.59
CA THR A 191 3.96 -0.85 6.62
C THR A 191 4.63 -0.85 7.99
N GLY A 192 4.25 0.03 8.92
CA GLY A 192 4.80 0.06 10.26
C GLY A 192 5.17 1.47 10.72
N ILE A 193 6.31 1.60 11.40
CA ILE A 193 6.81 2.90 11.85
C ILE A 193 7.28 3.71 10.65
N GLY A 194 6.41 4.61 10.15
CA GLY A 194 6.62 5.35 8.90
C GLY A 194 7.92 6.16 8.86
N GLU A 195 8.34 6.73 10.00
CA GLU A 195 9.59 7.47 10.11
C GLU A 195 10.82 6.57 9.90
N ALA A 196 10.80 5.33 10.42
CA ALA A 196 11.88 4.36 10.22
C ALA A 196 11.93 3.88 8.77
N ILE A 197 10.78 3.55 8.20
CA ILE A 197 10.63 3.19 6.78
C ILE A 197 11.19 4.30 5.88
N THR A 198 10.84 5.55 6.18
CA THR A 198 11.28 6.72 5.39
C THR A 198 12.79 6.94 5.49
N ARG A 199 13.37 6.93 6.70
CA ARG A 199 14.82 7.07 6.89
C ARG A 199 15.61 5.95 6.21
N GLY A 200 15.06 4.74 6.23
CA GLY A 200 15.64 3.56 5.58
C GLY A 200 15.49 3.52 4.06
N MET A 201 14.64 4.35 3.44
CA MET A 201 14.20 4.19 2.04
C MET A 201 13.87 2.73 1.73
N LEU A 202 13.05 2.12 2.60
CA LEU A 202 12.98 0.68 2.77
C LEU A 202 12.56 -0.06 1.51
N SER A 203 11.44 0.36 0.87
CA SER A 203 10.92 -0.35 -0.31
C SER A 203 11.88 -0.31 -1.50
N PHE A 204 12.57 0.82 -1.71
CA PHE A 204 13.60 0.94 -2.75
C PHE A 204 14.78 -0.02 -2.49
N ARG A 205 15.32 -0.01 -1.27
CA ARG A 205 16.47 -0.87 -0.93
C ARG A 205 16.15 -2.35 -1.00
N VAL A 206 14.93 -2.75 -0.60
CA VAL A 206 14.46 -4.13 -0.74
C VAL A 206 14.35 -4.52 -2.23
N ALA A 207 13.76 -3.66 -3.06
CA ALA A 207 13.62 -3.92 -4.49
C ALA A 207 14.99 -4.08 -5.18
N GLU A 208 15.92 -3.15 -4.93
CA GLU A 208 17.30 -3.26 -5.47
C GLU A 208 17.97 -4.58 -5.05
N ARG A 209 17.84 -4.95 -3.76
CA ARG A 209 18.44 -6.19 -3.28
C ARG A 209 17.78 -7.43 -3.88
N ILE A 210 16.46 -7.44 -4.08
CA ILE A 210 15.77 -8.56 -4.74
C ILE A 210 16.33 -8.77 -6.15
N LEU A 211 16.54 -7.69 -6.90
CA LEU A 211 17.10 -7.77 -8.26
C LEU A 211 18.56 -8.22 -8.27
N ASP A 212 19.35 -7.83 -7.28
CA ASP A 212 20.76 -8.22 -7.16
C ASP A 212 20.92 -9.69 -6.72
N VAL A 213 20.15 -10.13 -5.73
CA VAL A 213 20.28 -11.45 -5.09
C VAL A 213 19.36 -12.51 -5.73
N GLY A 214 18.21 -12.12 -6.27
CA GLY A 214 17.22 -13.02 -6.85
C GLY A 214 16.36 -13.78 -5.82
N ASP A 215 16.36 -13.35 -4.56
CA ASP A 215 15.62 -13.99 -3.47
C ASP A 215 14.81 -12.96 -2.67
N LEU A 216 13.47 -13.05 -2.77
CA LEU A 216 12.56 -12.12 -2.09
C LEU A 216 12.70 -12.22 -0.56
N GLU A 217 12.60 -13.43 -0.03
CA GLU A 217 12.56 -13.65 1.42
C GLU A 217 13.87 -13.24 2.08
N ALA A 218 15.00 -13.68 1.54
CA ALA A 218 16.31 -13.29 2.03
C ALA A 218 16.56 -11.77 1.96
N SER A 219 16.02 -11.09 0.94
CA SER A 219 16.13 -9.63 0.81
C SER A 219 15.26 -8.90 1.82
N MET A 220 14.06 -9.41 2.12
CA MET A 220 13.17 -8.85 3.14
C MET A 220 13.73 -9.06 4.55
N ILE A 221 14.27 -10.24 4.87
CA ILE A 221 14.95 -10.52 6.15
C ILE A 221 16.09 -9.54 6.36
N TRP A 222 17.00 -9.44 5.38
CA TRP A 222 18.10 -8.48 5.45
C TRP A 222 17.63 -7.05 5.69
N ALA A 223 16.55 -6.62 5.05
CA ALA A 223 16.06 -5.26 5.21
C ALA A 223 15.51 -4.99 6.61
N LEU A 224 14.80 -5.96 7.20
CA LEU A 224 14.31 -5.85 8.58
C LEU A 224 15.45 -5.85 9.62
N GLU A 225 16.57 -6.51 9.33
CA GLU A 225 17.73 -6.59 10.21
C GLU A 225 18.72 -5.42 10.05
N GLU A 226 18.93 -4.94 8.81
CA GLU A 226 20.05 -4.04 8.50
C GLU A 226 19.63 -2.63 8.04
N CYS A 227 18.33 -2.42 7.71
CA CYS A 227 17.87 -1.15 7.15
C CYS A 227 17.05 -0.30 8.12
N LEU A 228 16.71 -0.85 9.26
CA LEU A 228 15.86 -0.22 10.27
C LEU A 228 16.66 0.14 11.53
N GLU A 229 16.17 1.13 12.24
CA GLU A 229 16.63 1.41 13.60
C GLU A 229 16.16 0.32 14.56
N ASP A 230 16.91 0.10 15.63
CA ASP A 230 16.53 -0.78 16.72
C ASP A 230 15.09 -0.46 17.19
N ASP A 231 14.30 -1.49 17.48
CA ASP A 231 12.92 -1.41 17.96
C ASP A 231 11.85 -0.90 16.94
N ALA A 232 12.19 -0.64 15.69
CA ALA A 232 11.19 -0.26 14.68
C ALA A 232 10.38 -1.47 14.21
N GLU A 233 9.09 -1.52 14.55
CA GLU A 233 8.17 -2.55 14.04
C GLU A 233 7.73 -2.20 12.61
N VAL A 234 8.07 -3.10 11.67
CA VAL A 234 7.84 -2.94 10.23
C VAL A 234 7.42 -4.27 9.60
N GLY A 235 6.60 -4.17 8.57
CA GLY A 235 6.25 -5.27 7.68
C GLY A 235 6.51 -4.90 6.23
N ILE A 236 6.77 -5.88 5.42
CA ILE A 236 7.07 -5.75 3.99
C ILE A 236 6.25 -6.79 3.24
N ILE A 237 5.70 -6.42 2.09
CA ILE A 237 5.25 -7.34 1.05
C ILE A 237 6.07 -7.14 -0.20
N ALA A 238 6.36 -8.20 -0.93
CA ALA A 238 7.09 -8.14 -2.18
C ALA A 238 6.53 -9.13 -3.21
N LEU A 239 6.61 -8.76 -4.49
CA LEU A 239 6.22 -9.59 -5.63
C LEU A 239 7.26 -9.42 -6.75
N GLY A 240 7.85 -10.52 -7.18
CA GLY A 240 8.82 -10.55 -8.27
C GLY A 240 8.19 -10.75 -9.65
N SER A 241 9.02 -10.83 -10.68
CA SER A 241 8.61 -11.14 -12.06
C SER A 241 8.05 -12.56 -12.22
N GLU A 242 8.39 -13.46 -11.29
CA GLU A 242 7.96 -14.86 -11.26
C GLU A 242 7.52 -15.25 -9.83
N GLY A 243 6.89 -16.43 -9.71
CA GLY A 243 6.46 -16.97 -8.43
C GLY A 243 5.28 -16.22 -7.79
N THR A 244 5.03 -16.55 -6.54
CA THR A 244 4.02 -15.91 -5.70
C THR A 244 4.61 -14.72 -4.94
N GLY A 245 3.75 -13.79 -4.51
CA GLY A 245 4.16 -12.73 -3.59
C GLY A 245 4.39 -13.27 -2.17
N HIS A 246 5.21 -12.56 -1.41
CA HIS A 246 5.55 -12.89 -0.02
C HIS A 246 5.36 -11.70 0.91
N GLY A 247 5.05 -11.98 2.18
CA GLY A 247 4.94 -10.98 3.25
C GLY A 247 5.78 -11.39 4.46
N LEU A 248 6.49 -10.45 5.05
CA LEU A 248 7.33 -10.66 6.23
C LEU A 248 7.27 -9.44 7.16
N ALA A 249 7.32 -9.65 8.48
CA ALA A 249 7.35 -8.57 9.45
C ALA A 249 8.17 -8.95 10.68
N ASN A 250 8.79 -7.95 11.32
CA ASN A 250 9.38 -8.10 12.64
C ASN A 250 8.41 -7.71 13.78
N SER A 251 7.23 -7.17 13.44
CA SER A 251 6.14 -6.95 14.39
C SER A 251 5.50 -8.28 14.81
N LYS A 252 4.75 -8.25 15.93
CA LYS A 252 4.08 -9.44 16.47
C LYS A 252 3.19 -10.16 15.47
N ASN A 253 2.49 -9.41 14.61
CA ASN A 253 1.62 -9.93 13.55
C ASN A 253 1.62 -8.95 12.37
N MET A 254 1.38 -9.47 11.19
CA MET A 254 0.97 -8.76 9.99
C MET A 254 0.10 -9.70 9.17
N PRO A 255 -1.23 -9.52 9.13
CA PRO A 255 -2.06 -10.33 8.26
C PRO A 255 -1.74 -10.02 6.80
N TRP A 256 -1.32 -11.02 6.06
CA TRP A 256 -1.07 -10.95 4.63
C TRP A 256 -1.52 -12.22 3.92
N SER A 257 -1.84 -12.11 2.65
CA SER A 257 -2.24 -13.23 1.81
C SER A 257 -1.74 -13.02 0.39
N SER A 258 -1.55 -14.11 -0.33
CA SER A 258 -1.16 -14.06 -1.74
C SER A 258 -1.91 -15.11 -2.57
N TRP A 259 -1.98 -14.83 -3.88
CA TRP A 259 -2.53 -15.75 -4.87
C TRP A 259 -1.66 -15.72 -6.13
N ILE A 260 -1.58 -16.85 -6.80
CA ILE A 260 -0.95 -17.01 -8.11
C ILE A 260 -1.84 -17.87 -9.00
N ALA A 261 -1.97 -17.48 -10.27
CA ALA A 261 -2.75 -18.24 -11.25
C ALA A 261 -2.16 -19.64 -11.45
N ARG A 262 -3.02 -20.65 -11.55
CA ARG A 262 -2.58 -21.99 -11.94
C ARG A 262 -2.15 -21.99 -13.40
N LYS A 263 -1.07 -22.71 -13.70
CA LYS A 263 -0.58 -22.92 -15.08
C LYS A 263 -1.58 -23.73 -15.90
#